data_7d0e8e874edd5f3508883c6c008bdcec
#
_entry.id   7d0e8e874edd5f3508883c6c008bdcec
#
_cell.length_a   1.000
_cell.length_b   1.000
_cell.length_c   1.000
_cell.angle_alpha   90.00
_cell.angle_beta   90.00
_cell.angle_gamma   90.00
#
_symmetry.space_group_name_H-M   'P 1'
#
loop_
_entity.id
_entity.type
_entity.pdbx_description
1 polymer ?
#
loop_
_entity_poly.entity_id
_entity_poly.type
_entity_poly.pdbx_seq_one_letter_code
_entity_poly.pdbx_strand_id
1 'polypeptide(L)'
;ISLLCGCIANIILDPVLIFGIGFFPEMGIEGAALATGIGQVLTLIIYLVVYAVYPLPVQISRKYLTFHKEIDLKLYAVGIPATLNLALPSLLISCLNALLSLYSQSYVVILGIYYKLQTFLYLPTNGLVQGMRPIIGYNFGAKEYKRVRKIYNITLCMSGLIMALGTVICFLASKWLIRL
;
A
#
# COMPACT_ATOMS: atom_id res chain seq x y z
N ILE A 1 7.17 8.26 -10.12
CA ILE A 1 8.00 7.61 -11.17
C ILE A 1 8.77 6.45 -10.57
N SER A 2 9.57 6.63 -9.51
CA SER A 2 10.42 5.59 -8.91
C SER A 2 9.64 4.33 -8.50
N LEU A 3 8.50 4.49 -7.80
CA LEU A 3 7.62 3.39 -7.41
C LEU A 3 7.05 2.64 -8.62
N LEU A 4 6.66 3.38 -9.67
CA LEU A 4 6.14 2.75 -10.90
C LEU A 4 7.20 1.90 -11.59
N CYS A 5 8.43 2.41 -11.70
CA CYS A 5 9.53 1.64 -12.28
C CYS A 5 9.83 0.37 -11.47
N GLY A 6 9.83 0.46 -10.14
CA GLY A 6 10.02 -0.71 -9.28
C GLY A 6 8.89 -1.73 -9.41
N CYS A 7 7.63 -1.29 -9.47
CA CYS A 7 6.49 -2.17 -9.71
C CYS A 7 6.55 -2.86 -11.09
N ILE A 8 6.89 -2.12 -12.14
CA ILE A 8 7.02 -2.69 -13.49
C ILE A 8 8.15 -3.72 -13.52
N ALA A 9 9.29 -3.40 -12.92
CA ALA A 9 10.41 -4.34 -12.81
C ALA A 9 10.01 -5.62 -12.05
N ASN A 10 9.27 -5.50 -10.94
CA ASN A 10 8.77 -6.64 -10.18
C ASN A 10 7.81 -7.50 -11.04
N ILE A 11 6.82 -6.88 -11.71
CA ILE A 11 5.87 -7.58 -12.59
C ILE A 11 6.59 -8.39 -13.70
N ILE A 12 7.69 -7.86 -14.23
CA ILE A 12 8.47 -8.54 -15.27
C ILE A 12 9.35 -9.63 -14.65
N LEU A 13 9.99 -9.37 -13.51
CA LEU A 13 10.90 -10.31 -12.87
C LEU A 13 10.19 -11.48 -12.19
N ASP A 14 8.97 -11.28 -11.68
CA ASP A 14 8.19 -12.33 -11.04
C ASP A 14 8.05 -13.57 -11.94
N PRO A 15 7.46 -13.51 -13.14
CA PRO A 15 7.35 -14.69 -13.99
C PRO A 15 8.71 -15.24 -14.44
N VAL A 16 9.71 -14.37 -14.66
CA VAL A 16 11.04 -14.80 -15.10
C VAL A 16 11.73 -15.65 -14.04
N LEU A 17 11.68 -15.24 -12.78
CA LEU A 17 12.36 -15.94 -11.68
C LEU A 17 11.53 -17.08 -11.09
N ILE A 18 10.19 -16.97 -11.11
CA ILE A 18 9.31 -18.04 -10.62
C ILE A 18 9.37 -19.25 -11.55
N PHE A 19 9.23 -19.02 -12.86
CA PHE A 19 9.15 -20.10 -13.86
C PHE A 19 10.48 -20.42 -14.54
N GLY A 20 11.55 -19.71 -14.22
CA GLY A 20 12.87 -19.94 -14.82
C GLY A 20 12.92 -19.64 -16.30
N ILE A 21 12.37 -18.50 -16.76
CA ILE A 21 12.32 -18.15 -18.17
C ILE A 21 13.70 -17.67 -18.64
N GLY A 22 14.22 -18.29 -19.68
CA GLY A 22 15.50 -17.94 -20.30
C GLY A 22 16.70 -18.58 -19.59
N PHE A 23 17.64 -17.76 -19.11
CA PHE A 23 18.88 -18.23 -18.45
C PHE A 23 18.75 -18.42 -16.93
N PHE A 24 17.59 -18.08 -16.34
CA PHE A 24 17.38 -18.16 -14.91
C PHE A 24 16.85 -19.55 -14.51
N PRO A 25 17.33 -20.13 -13.39
CA PRO A 25 16.77 -21.36 -12.85
C PRO A 25 15.36 -21.11 -12.32
N GLU A 26 14.51 -22.12 -12.36
CA GLU A 26 13.19 -22.10 -11.74
C GLU A 26 13.34 -22.03 -10.21
N MET A 27 13.00 -20.89 -9.62
CA MET A 27 13.17 -20.62 -8.20
C MET A 27 11.85 -20.66 -7.41
N GLY A 28 10.70 -20.75 -8.08
CA GLY A 28 9.40 -20.80 -7.42
C GLY A 28 9.16 -19.62 -6.46
N ILE A 29 8.82 -19.93 -5.21
CA ILE A 29 8.51 -18.91 -4.17
C ILE A 29 9.73 -18.03 -3.83
N GLU A 30 10.93 -18.60 -3.85
CA GLU A 30 12.17 -17.85 -3.61
C GLU A 30 12.43 -16.83 -4.73
N GLY A 31 12.08 -17.19 -5.97
CA GLY A 31 12.14 -16.30 -7.12
C GLY A 31 11.22 -15.07 -6.96
N ALA A 32 10.01 -15.25 -6.46
CA ALA A 32 9.09 -14.15 -6.17
C ALA A 32 9.63 -13.21 -5.09
N ALA A 33 10.22 -13.76 -4.02
CA ALA A 33 10.84 -12.98 -2.96
C ALA A 33 12.02 -12.15 -3.50
N LEU A 34 12.84 -12.75 -4.36
CA LEU A 34 14.01 -12.12 -4.97
C LEU A 34 13.59 -11.01 -5.95
N ALA A 35 12.57 -11.25 -6.79
CA ALA A 35 12.00 -10.24 -7.68
C ALA A 35 11.49 -9.02 -6.92
N THR A 36 10.80 -9.25 -5.80
CA THR A 36 10.32 -8.18 -4.91
C THR A 36 11.49 -7.38 -4.33
N GLY A 37 12.54 -8.05 -3.86
CA GLY A 37 13.74 -7.43 -3.34
C GLY A 37 14.45 -6.56 -4.40
N ILE A 38 14.63 -7.08 -5.61
CA ILE A 38 15.21 -6.34 -6.74
C ILE A 38 14.36 -5.11 -7.09
N GLY A 39 13.04 -5.25 -7.16
CA GLY A 39 12.12 -4.14 -7.43
C GLY A 39 12.23 -3.02 -6.39
N GLN A 40 12.39 -3.35 -5.11
CA GLN A 40 12.58 -2.37 -4.04
C GLN A 40 13.95 -1.69 -4.12
N VAL A 41 15.02 -2.44 -4.37
CA VAL A 41 16.37 -1.88 -4.57
C VAL A 41 16.41 -0.95 -5.77
N LEU A 42 15.79 -1.34 -6.89
CA LEU A 42 15.68 -0.50 -8.08
C LEU A 42 14.92 0.80 -7.79
N THR A 43 13.82 0.71 -7.04
CA THR A 43 13.05 1.88 -6.61
C THR A 43 13.94 2.84 -5.79
N LEU A 44 14.74 2.31 -4.88
CA LEU A 44 15.66 3.10 -4.06
C LEU A 44 16.75 3.77 -4.93
N ILE A 45 17.36 3.03 -5.85
CA ILE A 45 18.38 3.56 -6.75
C ILE A 45 17.81 4.71 -7.59
N ILE A 46 16.64 4.52 -8.21
CA ILE A 46 15.97 5.56 -9.00
C ILE A 46 15.65 6.78 -8.13
N TYR A 47 15.21 6.55 -6.89
CA TYR A 47 14.93 7.64 -5.94
C TYR A 47 16.18 8.45 -5.63
N LEU A 48 17.32 7.80 -5.38
CA LEU A 48 18.61 8.45 -5.12
C LEU A 48 19.13 9.21 -6.36
N VAL A 49 18.99 8.62 -7.55
CA VAL A 49 19.36 9.29 -8.81
C VAL A 49 18.50 10.53 -9.03
N VAL A 50 17.19 10.44 -8.87
CA VAL A 50 16.29 11.60 -9.01
C VAL A 50 16.64 12.68 -7.98
N TYR A 51 16.96 12.29 -6.74
CA TYR A 51 17.39 13.22 -5.69
C TYR A 51 18.70 13.92 -6.03
N ALA A 52 19.65 13.22 -6.64
CA ALA A 52 20.94 13.77 -7.02
C ALA A 52 20.89 14.70 -8.25
N VAL A 53 20.00 14.37 -9.23
CA VAL A 53 19.90 15.08 -10.52
C VAL A 53 18.99 16.30 -10.43
N TYR A 54 17.88 16.19 -9.68
CA TYR A 54 16.92 17.29 -9.56
C TYR A 54 17.13 18.05 -8.25
N PRO A 55 17.29 19.41 -8.30
CA PRO A 55 17.39 20.23 -7.10
C PRO A 55 16.03 20.22 -6.38
N LEU A 56 15.88 19.36 -5.38
CA LEU A 56 14.70 19.33 -4.54
C LEU A 56 14.74 20.50 -3.54
N PRO A 57 13.59 21.11 -3.21
CA PRO A 57 13.51 22.21 -2.25
C PRO A 57 13.90 21.79 -0.83
N VAL A 58 13.92 20.49 -0.56
CA VAL A 58 14.34 19.91 0.74
C VAL A 58 15.67 19.21 0.57
N GLN A 59 16.71 19.73 1.22
CA GLN A 59 18.05 19.13 1.22
C GLN A 59 18.27 18.34 2.50
N ILE A 60 18.67 17.07 2.36
CA ILE A 60 19.07 16.23 3.49
C ILE A 60 20.49 16.65 3.89
N SER A 61 20.63 17.31 5.04
CA SER A 61 21.92 17.72 5.57
C SER A 61 22.10 17.24 7.01
N ARG A 62 23.30 16.76 7.33
CA ARG A 62 23.66 16.34 8.69
C ARG A 62 23.50 17.46 9.73
N LYS A 63 23.53 18.72 9.29
CA LYS A 63 23.37 19.90 10.15
C LYS A 63 21.98 19.93 10.83
N TYR A 64 20.97 19.33 10.21
CA TYR A 64 19.59 19.31 10.71
C TYR A 64 19.24 18.01 11.46
N LEU A 65 20.20 17.14 11.69
CA LEU A 65 20.07 15.94 12.54
C LEU A 65 20.18 16.32 14.03
N THR A 66 19.38 17.28 14.46
CA THR A 66 19.31 17.73 15.86
C THR A 66 17.93 17.41 16.39
N PHE A 67 17.88 16.95 17.64
CA PHE A 67 16.63 16.65 18.31
C PHE A 67 15.91 17.95 18.68
N HIS A 68 14.75 18.21 18.08
CA HIS A 68 13.88 19.34 18.36
C HIS A 68 12.59 18.87 19.01
N LYS A 69 12.51 18.93 20.33
CA LYS A 69 11.40 18.39 21.13
C LYS A 69 10.02 18.81 20.62
N GLU A 70 9.83 20.05 20.19
CA GLU A 70 8.53 20.51 19.69
C GLU A 70 8.14 19.91 18.35
N ILE A 71 9.11 19.73 17.45
CA ILE A 71 8.89 19.15 16.12
C ILE A 71 8.68 17.64 16.25
N ASP A 72 9.51 16.99 17.06
CA ASP A 72 9.46 15.55 17.29
C ASP A 72 8.15 15.14 17.98
N LEU A 73 7.70 15.93 18.97
CA LEU A 73 6.42 15.67 19.64
C LEU A 73 5.24 15.76 18.67
N LYS A 74 5.23 16.74 17.75
CA LYS A 74 4.21 16.85 16.70
C LYS A 74 4.29 15.69 15.72
N LEU A 75 5.49 15.25 15.37
CA LEU A 75 5.71 14.08 14.49
C LEU A 75 5.15 12.81 15.13
N TYR A 76 5.48 12.55 16.41
CA TYR A 76 4.98 11.40 17.14
C TYR A 76 3.46 11.46 17.38
N ALA A 77 2.90 12.64 17.62
CA ALA A 77 1.45 12.80 17.77
C ALA A 77 0.66 12.38 16.54
N VAL A 78 1.25 12.48 15.34
CA VAL A 78 0.64 12.01 14.09
C VAL A 78 1.09 10.59 13.77
N GLY A 79 2.36 10.27 14.02
CA GLY A 79 2.99 8.99 13.66
C GLY A 79 2.45 7.82 14.47
N ILE A 80 2.27 7.97 15.80
CA ILE A 80 1.77 6.89 16.66
C ILE A 80 0.35 6.45 16.24
N PRO A 81 -0.64 7.34 16.10
CA PRO A 81 -1.96 6.94 15.60
C PRO A 81 -1.92 6.31 14.22
N ALA A 82 -1.06 6.81 13.32
CA ALA A 82 -0.91 6.25 11.98
C ALA A 82 -0.33 4.83 12.02
N THR A 83 0.65 4.57 12.87
CA THR A 83 1.24 3.24 13.08
C THR A 83 0.23 2.27 13.67
N LEU A 84 -0.54 2.71 14.70
CA LEU A 84 -1.59 1.89 15.27
C LEU A 84 -2.68 1.54 14.25
N ASN A 85 -3.07 2.48 13.41
CA ASN A 85 -4.05 2.24 12.34
C ASN A 85 -3.59 1.16 11.35
N LEU A 86 -2.29 1.03 11.10
CA LEU A 86 -1.74 -0.03 10.25
C LEU A 86 -1.51 -1.35 11.02
N ALA A 87 -1.15 -1.28 12.29
CA ALA A 87 -0.83 -2.44 13.11
C ALA A 87 -2.07 -3.19 13.61
N LEU A 88 -3.13 -2.46 14.01
CA LEU A 88 -4.34 -3.05 14.57
C LEU A 88 -5.04 -4.07 13.65
N PRO A 89 -5.23 -3.81 12.34
CA PRO A 89 -5.78 -4.81 11.43
C PRO A 89 -4.95 -6.08 11.34
N SER A 90 -3.62 -5.98 11.34
CA SER A 90 -2.72 -7.13 11.30
C SER A 90 -2.83 -7.97 12.57
N LEU A 91 -2.92 -7.31 13.72
CA LEU A 91 -3.12 -7.96 15.01
C LEU A 91 -4.49 -8.66 15.07
N LEU A 92 -5.55 -8.01 14.58
CA LEU A 92 -6.89 -8.59 14.48
C LEU A 92 -6.88 -9.86 13.63
N ILE A 93 -6.24 -9.81 12.44
CA ILE A 93 -6.13 -10.97 11.55
C ILE A 93 -5.38 -12.12 12.24
N SER A 94 -4.29 -11.81 12.93
CA SER A 94 -3.51 -12.81 13.67
C SER A 94 -4.33 -13.47 14.80
N CYS A 95 -5.06 -12.67 15.57
CA CYS A 95 -5.94 -13.19 16.62
C CYS A 95 -7.08 -14.04 16.06
N LEU A 96 -7.70 -13.60 14.95
CA LEU A 96 -8.78 -14.37 14.31
C LEU A 96 -8.25 -15.68 13.75
N ASN A 97 -7.09 -15.70 13.12
CA ASN A 97 -6.45 -16.92 12.63
C ASN A 97 -6.16 -17.89 13.80
N ALA A 98 -5.63 -17.39 14.91
CA ALA A 98 -5.37 -18.20 16.11
C ALA A 98 -6.67 -18.79 16.68
N LEU A 99 -7.73 -18.01 16.78
CA LEU A 99 -9.03 -18.50 17.27
C LEU A 99 -9.65 -19.53 16.31
N LEU A 100 -9.66 -19.26 15.00
CA LEU A 100 -10.29 -20.14 14.02
C LEU A 100 -9.52 -21.45 13.86
N SER A 101 -8.20 -21.45 14.04
CA SER A 101 -7.37 -22.66 14.01
C SER A 101 -7.72 -23.65 15.13
N LEU A 102 -8.29 -23.19 16.24
CA LEU A 102 -8.76 -24.07 17.32
C LEU A 102 -10.01 -24.88 16.92
N TYR A 103 -10.80 -24.37 15.98
CA TYR A 103 -12.02 -25.06 15.54
C TYR A 103 -11.77 -25.94 14.32
N SER A 104 -11.19 -25.39 13.25
CA SER A 104 -10.83 -26.16 12.05
C SER A 104 -9.95 -25.32 11.11
N GLN A 105 -9.03 -25.99 10.44
CA GLN A 105 -8.18 -25.39 9.39
C GLN A 105 -9.00 -24.82 8.23
N SER A 106 -10.17 -25.39 7.95
CA SER A 106 -11.08 -24.92 6.90
C SER A 106 -11.57 -23.48 7.14
N TYR A 107 -11.80 -23.09 8.41
CA TYR A 107 -12.22 -21.71 8.73
C TYR A 107 -11.10 -20.69 8.49
N VAL A 108 -9.85 -21.07 8.71
CA VAL A 108 -8.69 -20.23 8.42
C VAL A 108 -8.58 -19.97 6.91
N VAL A 109 -8.81 -21.01 6.09
CA VAL A 109 -8.81 -20.87 4.61
C VAL A 109 -9.94 -19.94 4.15
N ILE A 110 -11.13 -20.10 4.69
CA ILE A 110 -12.28 -19.23 4.36
C ILE A 110 -11.98 -17.77 4.71
N LEU A 111 -11.39 -17.53 5.90
CA LEU A 111 -10.97 -16.19 6.30
C LEU A 111 -9.90 -15.62 5.35
N GLY A 112 -8.95 -16.44 4.92
CA GLY A 112 -7.93 -16.06 3.95
C GLY A 112 -8.52 -15.62 2.60
N ILE A 113 -9.49 -16.36 2.08
CA ILE A 113 -10.23 -16.01 0.84
C ILE A 113 -10.98 -14.69 1.03
N TYR A 114 -11.68 -14.54 2.15
CA TYR A 114 -12.38 -13.30 2.49
C TYR A 114 -11.43 -12.09 2.46
N TYR A 115 -10.27 -12.18 3.12
CA TYR A 115 -9.29 -11.10 3.14
C TYR A 115 -8.68 -10.81 1.76
N LYS A 116 -8.46 -11.81 0.93
CA LYS A 116 -8.00 -11.60 -0.46
C LYS A 116 -9.02 -10.78 -1.27
N LEU A 117 -10.30 -11.14 -1.20
CA LEU A 117 -11.37 -10.40 -1.87
C LEU A 117 -11.50 -8.97 -1.32
N GLN A 118 -11.47 -8.83 0.01
CA GLN A 118 -11.52 -7.53 0.66
C GLN A 118 -10.36 -6.64 0.22
N THR A 119 -9.14 -7.15 0.20
CA THR A 119 -7.94 -6.40 -0.23
C THR A 119 -8.08 -5.91 -1.66
N PHE A 120 -8.58 -6.76 -2.55
CA PHE A 120 -8.81 -6.38 -3.95
C PHE A 120 -9.78 -5.20 -4.09
N LEU A 121 -10.85 -5.18 -3.28
CA LEU A 121 -11.79 -4.06 -3.24
C LEU A 121 -11.20 -2.79 -2.63
N TYR A 122 -10.36 -2.93 -1.60
CA TYR A 122 -9.75 -1.79 -0.93
C TYR A 122 -8.62 -1.12 -1.72
N LEU A 123 -7.92 -1.83 -2.60
CA LEU A 123 -6.76 -1.32 -3.33
C LEU A 123 -7.06 -0.04 -4.13
N PRO A 124 -8.13 0.04 -4.97
CA PRO A 124 -8.45 1.26 -5.70
C PRO A 124 -8.79 2.43 -4.78
N THR A 125 -9.54 2.17 -3.71
CA THR A 125 -9.92 3.18 -2.72
C THR A 125 -8.70 3.71 -1.97
N ASN A 126 -7.78 2.84 -1.56
CA ASN A 126 -6.52 3.23 -0.94
C ASN A 126 -5.67 4.08 -1.89
N GLY A 127 -5.63 3.76 -3.18
CA GLY A 127 -4.96 4.56 -4.20
C GLY A 127 -5.50 5.99 -4.27
N LEU A 128 -6.82 6.16 -4.28
CA LEU A 128 -7.47 7.47 -4.25
C LEU A 128 -7.13 8.27 -2.98
N VAL A 129 -7.18 7.64 -1.81
CA VAL A 129 -6.85 8.27 -0.53
C VAL A 129 -5.38 8.67 -0.49
N GLN A 130 -4.46 7.84 -0.98
CA GLN A 130 -3.04 8.18 -1.04
C GLN A 130 -2.77 9.36 -1.99
N GLY A 131 -3.45 9.42 -3.14
CA GLY A 131 -3.36 10.56 -4.06
C GLY A 131 -3.95 11.85 -3.48
N MET A 132 -5.00 11.76 -2.67
CA MET A 132 -5.64 12.90 -2.02
C MET A 132 -4.74 13.57 -0.97
N ARG A 133 -3.97 12.81 -0.20
CA ARG A 133 -3.18 13.29 0.95
C ARG A 133 -2.29 14.49 0.62
N PRO A 134 -1.41 14.45 -0.40
CA PRO A 134 -0.54 15.57 -0.72
C PRO A 134 -1.32 16.80 -1.20
N ILE A 135 -2.43 16.61 -1.94
CA ILE A 135 -3.26 17.70 -2.45
C ILE A 135 -3.98 18.42 -1.31
N ILE A 136 -4.51 17.66 -0.35
CA ILE A 136 -5.11 18.23 0.87
C ILE A 136 -4.06 18.98 1.68
N GLY A 137 -2.89 18.38 1.91
CA GLY A 137 -1.81 19.01 2.67
C GLY A 137 -1.40 20.36 2.07
N TYR A 138 -1.23 20.43 0.75
CA TYR A 138 -0.90 21.67 0.05
C TYR A 138 -1.98 22.74 0.18
N ASN A 139 -3.24 22.40 -0.09
CA ASN A 139 -4.36 23.35 0.01
C ASN A 139 -4.66 23.77 1.45
N PHE A 140 -4.45 22.88 2.41
CA PHE A 140 -4.59 23.20 3.83
C PHE A 140 -3.52 24.19 4.29
N GLY A 141 -2.27 24.01 3.88
CA GLY A 141 -1.18 24.94 4.14
C GLY A 141 -1.41 26.33 3.51
N ALA A 142 -2.06 26.37 2.33
CA ALA A 142 -2.48 27.60 1.66
C ALA A 142 -3.76 28.23 2.26
N LYS A 143 -4.34 27.65 3.33
CA LYS A 143 -5.59 28.07 3.99
C LYS A 143 -6.82 28.05 3.07
N GLU A 144 -6.78 27.32 1.97
CA GLU A 144 -7.85 27.14 0.98
C GLU A 144 -8.85 26.05 1.41
N TYR A 145 -9.52 26.26 2.54
CA TYR A 145 -10.40 25.25 3.16
C TYR A 145 -11.58 24.84 2.29
N LYS A 146 -12.07 25.72 1.42
CA LYS A 146 -13.14 25.38 0.46
C LYS A 146 -12.69 24.31 -0.53
N ARG A 147 -11.44 24.39 -1.01
CA ARG A 147 -10.84 23.39 -1.90
C ARG A 147 -10.59 22.08 -1.18
N VAL A 148 -10.08 22.12 0.05
CA VAL A 148 -9.89 20.93 0.90
C VAL A 148 -11.20 20.16 1.04
N ARG A 149 -12.30 20.86 1.39
CA ARG A 149 -13.63 20.23 1.55
C ARG A 149 -14.15 19.63 0.23
N LYS A 150 -13.94 20.33 -0.89
CA LYS A 150 -14.34 19.84 -2.21
C LYS A 150 -13.58 18.57 -2.59
N ILE A 151 -12.25 18.54 -2.40
CA ILE A 151 -11.40 17.38 -2.69
C ILE A 151 -11.83 16.20 -1.82
N TYR A 152 -12.02 16.42 -0.51
CA TYR A 152 -12.50 15.40 0.41
C TYR A 152 -13.84 14.79 -0.02
N ASN A 153 -14.84 15.63 -0.33
CA ASN A 153 -16.16 15.16 -0.75
C ASN A 153 -16.11 14.37 -2.07
N ILE A 154 -15.31 14.83 -3.04
CA ILE A 154 -15.14 14.10 -4.32
C ILE A 154 -14.51 12.74 -4.05
N THR A 155 -13.44 12.68 -3.26
CA THR A 155 -12.77 11.42 -2.93
C THR A 155 -13.71 10.49 -2.16
N LEU A 156 -14.50 11.01 -1.23
CA LEU A 156 -15.50 10.22 -0.49
C LEU A 156 -16.56 9.62 -1.42
N CYS A 157 -17.11 10.42 -2.34
CA CYS A 157 -18.09 9.94 -3.32
C CYS A 157 -17.48 8.88 -4.26
N MET A 158 -16.28 9.13 -4.78
CA MET A 158 -15.60 8.17 -5.66
C MET A 158 -15.28 6.86 -4.94
N SER A 159 -14.77 6.94 -3.71
CA SER A 159 -14.50 5.77 -2.88
C SER A 159 -15.78 4.98 -2.57
N GLY A 160 -16.85 5.69 -2.24
CA GLY A 160 -18.18 5.08 -2.00
C GLY A 160 -18.72 4.36 -3.22
N LEU A 161 -18.62 4.96 -4.42
CA LEU A 161 -19.02 4.34 -5.67
C LEU A 161 -18.19 3.08 -5.98
N ILE A 162 -16.87 3.14 -5.83
CA ILE A 162 -15.98 1.99 -6.07
C ILE A 162 -16.34 0.85 -5.12
N MET A 163 -16.53 1.15 -3.84
CA MET A 163 -16.89 0.13 -2.85
C MET A 163 -18.28 -0.46 -3.11
N ALA A 164 -19.26 0.35 -3.49
CA ALA A 164 -20.60 -0.12 -3.85
C ALA A 164 -20.57 -1.03 -5.08
N LEU A 165 -19.90 -0.61 -6.15
CA LEU A 165 -19.71 -1.42 -7.35
C LEU A 165 -18.98 -2.73 -7.05
N GLY A 166 -17.89 -2.67 -6.26
CA GLY A 166 -17.15 -3.84 -5.85
C GLY A 166 -18.01 -4.83 -5.05
N THR A 167 -18.83 -4.33 -4.13
CA THR A 167 -19.77 -5.17 -3.36
C THR A 167 -20.78 -5.86 -4.28
N VAL A 168 -21.36 -5.14 -5.25
CA VAL A 168 -22.30 -5.69 -6.24
C VAL A 168 -21.61 -6.78 -7.08
N ILE A 169 -20.40 -6.53 -7.56
CA ILE A 169 -19.62 -7.51 -8.33
C ILE A 169 -19.35 -8.76 -7.50
N CYS A 170 -18.91 -8.62 -6.24
CA CYS A 170 -18.69 -9.75 -5.34
C CYS A 170 -19.97 -10.56 -5.10
N PHE A 171 -21.13 -9.90 -4.99
CA PHE A 171 -22.41 -10.58 -4.80
C PHE A 171 -22.82 -11.37 -6.05
N LEU A 172 -22.70 -10.77 -7.23
CA LEU A 172 -23.09 -11.40 -8.51
C LEU A 172 -22.09 -12.50 -8.93
N ALA A 173 -20.80 -12.28 -8.71
CA ALA A 173 -19.74 -13.19 -9.13
C ALA A 173 -19.28 -14.16 -8.02
N SER A 174 -19.99 -14.24 -6.88
CA SER A 174 -19.56 -15.03 -5.71
C SER A 174 -19.29 -16.50 -6.04
N LYS A 175 -20.16 -17.13 -6.84
CA LYS A 175 -20.01 -18.53 -7.26
C LYS A 175 -18.80 -18.77 -8.17
N TRP A 176 -18.42 -17.78 -8.96
CA TRP A 176 -17.28 -17.85 -9.88
C TRP A 176 -15.98 -17.55 -9.15
N LEU A 177 -15.97 -16.56 -8.25
CA LEU A 177 -14.83 -16.16 -7.44
C LEU A 177 -14.36 -17.24 -6.44
N ILE A 178 -15.28 -18.09 -5.96
CA ILE A 178 -14.95 -19.20 -5.05
C ILE A 178 -14.36 -20.40 -5.81
N ARG A 179 -14.56 -20.49 -7.12
CA ARG A 179 -14.03 -21.57 -7.96
C ARG A 179 -12.63 -21.29 -8.55
N LEU A 180 -12.15 -20.06 -8.42
CA LEU A 180 -10.78 -19.64 -8.75
C LEU A 180 -9.83 -19.87 -7.57
#